data_c11698d89c307abbe8bb3a8d0bef8887
#
_entry.id   c11698d89c307abbe8bb3a8d0bef8887
#
_cell.length_a   1.000
_cell.length_b   1.000
_cell.length_c   1.000
_cell.angle_alpha   90.00
_cell.angle_beta   90.00
_cell.angle_gamma   90.00
#
_symmetry.space_group_name_H-M   'P 1'
#
loop_
_entity.id
_entity.type
_entity.pdbx_description
1 polymer ?
#
loop_
_entity_poly.entity_id
_entity_poly.type
_entity_poly.pdbx_seq_one_letter_code
_entity_poly.pdbx_strand_id
1 'polypeptide(L)'
;MSVSERRRKNNEQLRKLIANYQAEGLHVEAGFIQFCMKFVPRTASEEQFDDLRTTWFGGATFIFSSIVENAAKSRGRPTREQLDYMSDISDELKGYVNEMLPTCGNA
;
A
#
# COMPACT_ATOMS: atom_id res chain seq x y z
N MET A 1 -4.14 31.74 -4.23
CA MET A 1 -3.29 30.54 -4.17
C MET A 1 -3.46 29.75 -5.46
N SER A 2 -2.37 29.45 -6.15
CA SER A 2 -2.42 28.68 -7.39
C SER A 2 -2.79 27.23 -7.15
N VAL A 3 -3.21 26.52 -8.21
CA VAL A 3 -3.53 25.09 -8.12
C VAL A 3 -2.30 24.29 -7.70
N SER A 4 -1.12 24.62 -8.21
CA SER A 4 0.13 23.93 -7.87
C SER A 4 0.54 24.14 -6.41
N GLU A 5 0.33 25.34 -5.87
CA GLU A 5 0.59 25.63 -4.46
C GLU A 5 -0.37 24.86 -3.54
N ARG A 6 -1.65 24.79 -3.93
CA ARG A 6 -2.67 24.03 -3.20
C ARG A 6 -2.32 22.55 -3.17
N ARG A 7 -1.90 21.99 -4.30
CA ARG A 7 -1.43 20.59 -4.38
C ARG A 7 -0.25 20.34 -3.47
N ARG A 8 0.72 21.25 -3.49
CA ARG A 8 1.90 21.11 -2.64
C ARG A 8 1.54 21.09 -1.16
N LYS A 9 0.68 22.02 -0.72
CA LYS A 9 0.22 22.06 0.68
C LYS A 9 -0.53 20.79 1.08
N ASN A 10 -1.43 20.31 0.21
CA ASN A 10 -2.15 19.08 0.47
C ASN A 10 -1.21 17.89 0.59
N ASN A 11 -0.20 17.81 -0.29
CA ASN A 11 0.79 16.73 -0.24
C ASN A 11 1.64 16.80 1.02
N GLU A 12 2.02 17.98 1.47
CA GLU A 12 2.75 18.17 2.72
C GLU A 12 1.92 17.69 3.93
N GLN A 13 0.64 18.02 3.97
CA GLN A 13 -0.27 17.56 5.01
C GLN A 13 -0.42 16.04 5.01
N LEU A 14 -0.55 15.44 3.83
CA LEU A 14 -0.64 13.99 3.70
C LEU A 14 0.65 13.29 4.12
N ARG A 15 1.81 13.86 3.78
CA ARG A 15 3.10 13.32 4.23
C ARG A 15 3.25 13.36 5.74
N LYS A 16 2.78 14.43 6.38
CA LYS A 16 2.76 14.52 7.84
C LYS A 16 1.84 13.47 8.45
N LEU A 17 0.68 13.27 7.86
CA LEU A 17 -0.27 12.26 8.30
C LEU A 17 0.33 10.85 8.18
N ILE A 18 0.99 10.56 7.06
CA ILE A 18 1.69 9.30 6.85
C ILE A 18 2.74 9.09 7.94
N ALA A 19 3.57 10.10 8.20
CA ALA A 19 4.61 10.01 9.22
C ALA A 19 4.02 9.79 10.61
N ASN A 20 2.90 10.44 10.93
CA ASN A 20 2.22 10.26 12.20
C ASN A 20 1.68 8.84 12.36
N TYR A 21 1.04 8.29 11.33
CA TYR A 21 0.57 6.91 11.36
C TYR A 21 1.72 5.92 11.52
N GLN A 22 2.84 6.14 10.81
CA GLN A 22 4.03 5.28 10.93
C GLN A 22 4.59 5.33 12.34
N ALA A 23 4.64 6.51 12.96
CA ALA A 23 5.12 6.68 14.33
C ALA A 23 4.23 5.96 15.33
N GLU A 24 2.94 5.85 15.05
CA GLU A 24 1.97 5.12 15.88
C GLU A 24 1.94 3.62 15.59
N GLY A 25 2.72 3.14 14.62
CA GLY A 25 2.72 1.74 14.21
C GLY A 25 1.60 1.37 13.25
N LEU A 26 0.89 2.34 12.70
CA LEU A 26 -0.21 2.13 11.78
C LEU A 26 0.29 2.12 10.33
N HIS A 27 1.10 1.12 10.00
CA HIS A 27 1.79 1.05 8.71
C HIS A 27 0.85 0.74 7.53
N VAL A 28 -0.19 -0.03 7.76
CA VAL A 28 -1.17 -0.35 6.70
C VAL A 28 -1.96 0.89 6.32
N GLU A 29 -2.39 1.68 7.30
CA GLU A 29 -3.07 2.95 7.08
C GLU A 29 -2.16 3.94 6.34
N ALA A 30 -0.91 4.06 6.80
CA ALA A 30 0.08 4.92 6.13
C ALA A 30 0.29 4.50 4.68
N GLY A 31 0.38 3.21 4.41
CA GLY A 31 0.51 2.67 3.06
C GLY A 31 -0.69 2.97 2.18
N PHE A 32 -1.90 2.92 2.75
CA PHE A 32 -3.12 3.27 2.02
C PHE A 32 -3.10 4.74 1.55
N ILE A 33 -2.68 5.65 2.42
CA ILE A 33 -2.60 7.07 2.07
C ILE A 33 -1.56 7.29 0.97
N GLN A 34 -0.41 6.63 1.06
CA GLN A 34 0.60 6.68 0.00
C GLN A 34 0.05 6.19 -1.35
N PHE A 35 -0.69 5.10 -1.33
CA PHE A 35 -1.36 4.56 -2.51
C PHE A 35 -2.33 5.58 -3.10
N CYS A 36 -3.17 6.19 -2.25
CA CYS A 36 -4.15 7.18 -2.70
C CYS A 36 -3.50 8.39 -3.34
N MET A 37 -2.36 8.85 -2.81
CA MET A 37 -1.64 9.98 -3.38
C MET A 37 -1.17 9.71 -4.81
N LYS A 38 -0.81 8.47 -5.11
CA LYS A 38 -0.28 8.09 -6.43
C LYS A 38 -1.35 7.69 -7.43
N PHE A 39 -2.38 6.97 -6.98
CA PHE A 39 -3.25 6.24 -7.89
C PHE A 39 -4.71 6.65 -7.84
N VAL A 40 -5.13 7.39 -6.83
CA VAL A 40 -6.54 7.74 -6.66
C VAL A 40 -6.77 9.19 -7.05
N PRO A 41 -7.72 9.46 -7.99
CA PRO A 41 -8.03 10.84 -8.36
C PRO A 41 -8.62 11.60 -7.18
N ARG A 42 -8.35 12.89 -7.11
CA ARG A 42 -8.90 13.76 -6.06
C ARG A 42 -10.41 13.93 -6.16
N THR A 43 -10.98 13.58 -7.31
CA THR A 43 -12.42 13.63 -7.56
C THR A 43 -13.15 12.41 -7.03
N ALA A 44 -12.43 11.41 -6.50
CA ALA A 44 -13.04 10.22 -5.93
C ALA A 44 -13.95 10.61 -4.75
N SER A 45 -15.12 9.98 -4.67
CA SER A 45 -16.07 10.21 -3.60
C SER A 45 -15.62 9.54 -2.29
N GLU A 46 -16.21 9.96 -1.17
CA GLU A 46 -15.95 9.30 0.12
C GLU A 46 -16.29 7.81 0.07
N GLU A 47 -17.39 7.46 -0.60
CA GLU A 47 -17.78 6.06 -0.77
C GLU A 47 -16.71 5.26 -1.53
N GLN A 48 -16.14 5.85 -2.59
CA GLN A 48 -15.05 5.22 -3.33
C GLN A 48 -13.81 5.03 -2.48
N PHE A 49 -13.46 6.04 -1.66
CA PHE A 49 -12.34 5.93 -0.72
C PHE A 49 -12.58 4.84 0.32
N ASP A 50 -13.78 4.75 0.86
CA ASP A 50 -14.12 3.73 1.86
C ASP A 50 -14.04 2.32 1.26
N ASP A 51 -14.53 2.14 0.05
CA ASP A 51 -14.46 0.86 -0.65
C ASP A 51 -13.01 0.46 -0.94
N LEU A 52 -12.20 1.41 -1.39
CA LEU A 52 -10.77 1.17 -1.63
C LEU A 52 -10.04 0.83 -0.34
N ARG A 53 -10.34 1.54 0.74
CA ARG A 53 -9.73 1.29 2.04
C ARG A 53 -10.07 -0.11 2.55
N THR A 54 -11.32 -0.51 2.44
CA THR A 54 -11.76 -1.86 2.83
C THR A 54 -11.02 -2.92 2.02
N THR A 55 -10.89 -2.71 0.71
CA THR A 55 -10.17 -3.62 -0.19
C THR A 55 -8.68 -3.67 0.16
N TRP A 56 -8.07 -2.54 0.45
CA TRP A 56 -6.67 -2.44 0.83
C TRP A 56 -6.39 -3.23 2.11
N PHE A 57 -7.19 -3.02 3.15
CA PHE A 57 -7.04 -3.73 4.42
C PHE A 57 -7.33 -5.22 4.27
N GLY A 58 -8.30 -5.59 3.44
CA GLY A 58 -8.59 -6.99 3.16
C GLY A 58 -7.41 -7.70 2.52
N GLY A 59 -6.81 -7.09 1.50
CA GLY A 59 -5.62 -7.63 0.84
C GLY A 59 -4.43 -7.73 1.77
N ALA A 60 -4.19 -6.69 2.57
CA ALA A 60 -3.10 -6.68 3.55
C ALA A 60 -3.29 -7.77 4.60
N THR A 61 -4.51 -7.96 5.08
CA THR A 61 -4.85 -9.01 6.05
C THR A 61 -4.55 -10.39 5.48
N PHE A 62 -4.98 -10.65 4.26
CA PHE A 62 -4.76 -11.93 3.59
C PHE A 62 -3.25 -12.23 3.45
N ILE A 63 -2.50 -11.29 2.92
CA ILE A 63 -1.06 -11.47 2.70
C ILE A 63 -0.32 -11.65 4.02
N PHE A 64 -0.61 -10.82 5.01
CA PHE A 64 0.04 -10.91 6.32
C PHE A 64 -0.28 -12.24 7.00
N SER A 65 -1.54 -12.68 6.96
CA SER A 65 -1.95 -13.96 7.53
C SER A 65 -1.21 -15.13 6.86
N SER A 66 -1.05 -15.08 5.54
CA SER A 66 -0.32 -16.11 4.80
C SER A 66 1.15 -16.15 5.22
N ILE A 67 1.78 -15.00 5.41
CA ILE A 67 3.17 -14.92 5.85
C ILE A 67 3.31 -15.49 7.27
N VAL A 68 2.41 -15.11 8.17
CA VAL A 68 2.42 -15.60 9.56
C VAL A 68 2.22 -17.11 9.62
N GLU A 69 1.27 -17.67 8.85
CA GLU A 69 1.04 -19.11 8.80
C GLU A 69 2.29 -19.85 8.31
N ASN A 70 2.93 -19.36 7.27
CA ASN A 70 4.14 -19.98 6.76
C ASN A 70 5.30 -19.87 7.76
N ALA A 71 5.44 -18.74 8.44
CA ALA A 71 6.47 -18.55 9.45
C ALA A 71 6.27 -19.50 10.66
N ALA A 72 5.02 -19.74 11.06
CA ALA A 72 4.70 -20.62 12.17
C ALA A 72 5.13 -22.06 11.94
N LYS A 73 5.23 -22.50 10.67
CA LYS A 73 5.64 -23.85 10.31
C LYS A 73 7.15 -24.07 10.43
N SER A 74 7.94 -23.04 10.55
CA SER A 74 9.41 -23.14 10.47
C SER A 74 10.16 -22.96 11.77
N ARG A 75 9.50 -22.68 12.86
CA ARG A 75 10.12 -22.55 14.21
C ARG A 75 11.41 -21.71 14.23
N GLY A 76 11.37 -20.49 13.71
CA GLY A 76 12.42 -19.50 13.90
C GLY A 76 13.28 -19.19 12.69
N ARG A 77 13.57 -20.11 11.79
CA ARG A 77 14.27 -19.80 10.53
C ARG A 77 13.36 -20.06 9.33
N PRO A 78 13.28 -19.14 8.39
CA PRO A 78 12.50 -19.41 7.18
C PRO A 78 13.11 -20.58 6.42
N THR A 79 12.25 -21.50 5.98
CA THR A 79 12.64 -22.60 5.11
C THR A 79 12.86 -22.11 3.70
N ARG A 80 13.51 -22.93 2.86
CA ARG A 80 13.65 -22.62 1.44
C ARG A 80 12.30 -22.41 0.77
N GLU A 81 11.31 -23.24 1.09
CA GLU A 81 9.97 -23.11 0.56
C GLU A 81 9.32 -21.77 0.92
N GLN A 82 9.53 -21.31 2.16
CA GLN A 82 9.01 -20.02 2.60
C GLN A 82 9.67 -18.85 1.88
N LEU A 83 10.98 -18.90 1.68
CA LEU A 83 11.71 -17.88 0.94
C LEU A 83 11.26 -17.85 -0.51
N ASP A 84 11.05 -19.00 -1.13
CA ASP A 84 10.55 -19.10 -2.50
C ASP A 84 9.13 -18.53 -2.61
N TYR A 85 8.26 -18.81 -1.64
CA TYR A 85 6.90 -18.26 -1.57
C TYR A 85 6.92 -16.73 -1.51
N MET A 86 7.76 -16.18 -0.64
CA MET A 86 7.90 -14.72 -0.53
C MET A 86 8.47 -14.09 -1.81
N SER A 87 9.42 -14.75 -2.42
CA SER A 87 10.00 -14.32 -3.69
C SER A 87 8.96 -14.33 -4.82
N ASP A 88 8.13 -15.36 -4.87
CA ASP A 88 7.06 -15.46 -5.86
C ASP A 88 6.06 -14.31 -5.71
N ILE A 89 5.64 -14.01 -4.49
CA ILE A 89 4.75 -12.87 -4.22
C ILE A 89 5.40 -11.56 -4.65
N SER A 90 6.68 -11.38 -4.31
CA SER A 90 7.42 -10.18 -4.68
C SER A 90 7.47 -10.00 -6.20
N ASP A 91 7.76 -11.05 -6.93
CA ASP A 91 7.83 -11.02 -8.40
C ASP A 91 6.45 -10.74 -9.02
N GLU A 92 5.41 -11.36 -8.49
CA GLU A 92 4.04 -11.12 -8.94
C GLU A 92 3.64 -9.67 -8.75
N LEU A 93 3.90 -9.11 -7.56
CA LEU A 93 3.57 -7.72 -7.26
C LEU A 93 4.37 -6.74 -8.12
N LYS A 94 5.64 -7.00 -8.35
CA LYS A 94 6.47 -6.19 -9.25
C LYS A 94 5.94 -6.20 -10.66
N GLY A 95 5.52 -7.36 -11.15
CA GLY A 95 4.93 -7.48 -12.47
C GLY A 95 3.65 -6.65 -12.61
N TYR A 96 2.79 -6.72 -11.61
CA TYR A 96 1.55 -5.93 -11.57
C TYR A 96 1.82 -4.43 -11.56
N VAL A 97 2.74 -3.99 -10.71
CA VAL A 97 3.11 -2.56 -10.62
C VAL A 97 3.67 -2.06 -11.95
N ASN A 98 4.51 -2.85 -12.61
CA ASN A 98 5.07 -2.49 -13.90
C ASN A 98 4.00 -2.33 -14.97
N GLU A 99 2.95 -3.15 -14.94
CA GLU A 99 1.82 -3.00 -15.85
C GLU A 99 1.00 -1.75 -15.55
N MET A 100 0.83 -1.40 -14.28
CA MET A 100 0.06 -0.23 -13.88
C MET A 100 0.76 1.09 -14.12
N LEU A 101 2.08 1.15 -13.93
CA LEU A 101 2.85 2.39 -14.00
C LEU A 101 2.71 3.14 -15.32
N PRO A 102 2.74 2.48 -16.51
CA PRO A 102 2.55 3.20 -17.77
C PRO A 102 1.19 3.88 -17.88
N THR A 103 0.18 3.35 -17.21
CA THR A 103 -1.19 3.90 -17.25
C THR A 103 -1.37 5.00 -16.21
N CYS A 104 -0.88 4.78 -14.99
CA CYS A 104 -1.06 5.71 -13.86
C CYS A 104 -0.02 6.81 -13.84
N GLY A 105 1.18 6.57 -14.34
CA GLY A 105 2.28 7.52 -14.36
C GLY A 105 2.09 8.69 -15.31
N ASN A 106 1.18 8.59 -16.26
CA ASN A 106 0.90 9.62 -17.26
C ASN A 106 -0.33 10.47 -16.94
N ALA A 107 -0.97 10.21 -15.82
CA ALA A 107 -2.19 10.92 -15.43
C ALA A 107 -1.93 12.31 -14.85
#